data_98b6d535eebf338adf753226a677383f
#
_entry.id   98b6d535eebf338adf753226a677383f
#
_cell.length_a   1.000
_cell.length_b   1.000
_cell.length_c   1.000
_cell.angle_alpha   90.00
_cell.angle_beta   90.00
_cell.angle_gamma   90.00
#
_symmetry.space_group_name_H-M   'P 1'
#
loop_
_entity.id
_entity.type
_entity.pdbx_description
1 polymer ?
#
loop_
_entity_poly.entity_id
_entity_poly.type
_entity_poly.pdbx_seq_one_letter_code
_entity_poly.pdbx_strand_id
1 'polypeptide(L)'
;MDSFEKFIVENEAADTVRLVMARREWPVPEDPFLAGIDAKTLVVNTIEARRKLRKKLPEWVACTGLVYPSSLCAEQCSSSDTARYKAAIVKRIFNEYVGSAASAGSATENKMVTEPVEVTGGIRKTGRIADLTGGLGVDSWAFGEVAAEVLYNEMNPELAAAARHNFKALGATNIFIKNSEATADSVEGIIGDFWPDIIFLDPARRDLAGKKVFLLEDCSPDVLKMLPKLLGISRFVFLKLSPMADITMVVERLDRSYEAFLQATSGEGWNGQWVREVHVVASGGECKELLILLDRKWNGGYSLTCREDGNTLTFTSKEIAEAKAALPDSTFARIIFEPGKSPTKAGAFNALCERFSLVKLGRFTHLYTIGEPLSDSELEDRVKEFRDFGKVYRVKEILPLDKASIKDIGKRYPHSEVSAKNIPMSSDELRSRLKVKSGNDAHIFGVRIETPYNQDNYLIVTDPASR
;
A
#
# COMPACT_ATOMS: atom_id res chain seq x y z
N MET A 1 14.31 -31.97 -7.53
CA MET A 1 13.73 -31.81 -6.15
C MET A 1 14.60 -32.60 -5.21
N ASP A 2 15.18 -31.93 -4.22
CA ASP A 2 15.89 -32.59 -3.13
C ASP A 2 14.91 -33.23 -2.11
N SER A 3 15.43 -33.85 -1.03
CA SER A 3 14.60 -34.53 -0.03
C SER A 3 13.70 -33.58 0.75
N PHE A 4 14.14 -32.33 0.96
CA PHE A 4 13.38 -31.29 1.64
C PHE A 4 12.21 -30.82 0.76
N GLU A 5 12.49 -30.45 -0.48
CA GLU A 5 11.47 -30.02 -1.45
C GLU A 5 10.37 -31.07 -1.63
N LYS A 6 10.76 -32.33 -1.83
CA LYS A 6 9.82 -33.44 -1.98
C LYS A 6 8.93 -33.57 -0.78
N PHE A 7 9.52 -33.50 0.42
CA PHE A 7 8.77 -33.58 1.66
C PHE A 7 7.76 -32.42 1.83
N ILE A 8 8.15 -31.18 1.50
CA ILE A 8 7.27 -30.01 1.59
C ILE A 8 6.06 -30.19 0.68
N VAL A 9 6.27 -30.60 -0.58
CA VAL A 9 5.18 -30.77 -1.55
C VAL A 9 4.22 -31.89 -1.13
N GLU A 10 4.74 -33.04 -0.68
CA GLU A 10 3.93 -34.17 -0.25
C GLU A 10 3.10 -33.86 1.00
N ASN A 11 3.55 -32.94 1.85
CA ASN A 11 2.91 -32.58 3.11
C ASN A 11 2.24 -31.20 3.11
N GLU A 12 2.12 -30.54 1.97
CA GLU A 12 1.56 -29.18 1.88
C GLU A 12 0.11 -29.09 2.43
N ALA A 13 -0.68 -30.16 2.34
CA ALA A 13 -2.04 -30.26 2.89
C ALA A 13 -2.11 -30.88 4.31
N ALA A 14 -0.98 -31.38 4.85
CA ALA A 14 -0.98 -32.09 6.12
C ALA A 14 -1.23 -31.18 7.32
N ASP A 15 -1.92 -31.68 8.34
CA ASP A 15 -2.02 -31.01 9.63
C ASP A 15 -0.63 -30.98 10.30
N THR A 16 -0.06 -29.77 10.43
CA THR A 16 1.30 -29.58 10.95
C THR A 16 1.46 -30.05 12.40
N VAL A 17 0.42 -29.97 13.22
CA VAL A 17 0.43 -30.46 14.60
C VAL A 17 0.53 -31.99 14.61
N ARG A 18 -0.27 -32.68 13.81
CA ARG A 18 -0.18 -34.15 13.67
C ARG A 18 1.13 -34.60 13.08
N LEU A 19 1.65 -33.86 12.09
CA LEU A 19 2.95 -34.14 11.48
C LEU A 19 4.07 -34.08 12.50
N VAL A 20 4.05 -33.07 13.39
CA VAL A 20 5.04 -32.90 14.48
C VAL A 20 4.93 -34.05 15.50
N MET A 21 3.74 -34.52 15.83
CA MET A 21 3.55 -35.62 16.79
C MET A 21 4.01 -36.98 16.24
N ALA A 22 3.89 -37.16 14.92
CA ALA A 22 4.16 -38.46 14.28
C ALA A 22 5.63 -38.65 13.84
N ARG A 23 6.44 -37.59 13.82
CA ARG A 23 7.76 -37.62 13.18
C ARG A 23 8.90 -37.28 14.15
N ARG A 24 10.02 -38.03 14.06
CA ARG A 24 11.22 -37.78 14.86
C ARG A 24 12.36 -37.14 14.05
N GLU A 25 12.43 -37.39 12.76
CA GLU A 25 13.47 -36.88 11.87
C GLU A 25 12.89 -35.95 10.81
N TRP A 26 13.61 -34.87 10.53
CA TRP A 26 13.15 -33.78 9.63
C TRP A 26 14.15 -33.59 8.51
N PRO A 27 13.73 -33.47 7.24
CA PRO A 27 14.64 -33.15 6.15
C PRO A 27 15.19 -31.74 6.31
N VAL A 28 16.45 -31.56 5.93
CA VAL A 28 17.17 -30.29 5.93
C VAL A 28 17.51 -29.95 4.48
N PRO A 29 17.34 -28.69 4.03
CA PRO A 29 17.86 -28.28 2.73
C PRO A 29 19.39 -28.48 2.66
N GLU A 30 19.90 -28.87 1.50
CA GLU A 30 21.35 -29.03 1.25
C GLU A 30 22.00 -27.64 1.04
N ASP A 31 21.80 -26.71 1.97
CA ASP A 31 22.38 -25.38 1.91
C ASP A 31 23.08 -25.05 3.25
N PRO A 32 24.39 -24.83 3.23
CA PRO A 32 25.17 -24.57 4.47
C PRO A 32 24.72 -23.30 5.19
N PHE A 33 24.11 -22.33 4.51
CA PHE A 33 23.61 -21.12 5.15
C PHE A 33 22.39 -21.38 6.04
N LEU A 34 21.66 -22.48 5.81
CA LEU A 34 20.48 -22.87 6.59
C LEU A 34 20.82 -23.83 7.76
N ALA A 35 22.07 -24.25 7.88
CA ALA A 35 22.50 -25.24 8.90
C ALA A 35 22.29 -24.79 10.36
N GLY A 36 22.17 -23.47 10.60
CA GLY A 36 21.86 -22.90 11.92
C GLY A 36 20.39 -22.87 12.30
N ILE A 37 19.49 -23.17 11.36
CA ILE A 37 18.05 -23.13 11.59
C ILE A 37 17.54 -24.53 11.97
N ASP A 38 16.72 -24.62 13.02
CA ASP A 38 16.12 -25.89 13.43
C ASP A 38 15.27 -26.49 12.31
N ALA A 39 15.63 -27.69 11.85
CA ALA A 39 15.01 -28.36 10.71
C ALA A 39 13.50 -28.55 10.84
N LYS A 40 13.04 -28.91 12.04
CA LYS A 40 11.59 -29.05 12.33
C LYS A 40 10.87 -27.74 12.17
N THR A 41 11.38 -26.69 12.78
CA THR A 41 10.82 -25.33 12.71
C THR A 41 10.79 -24.84 11.27
N LEU A 42 11.85 -25.04 10.52
CA LEU A 42 11.94 -24.62 9.10
C LEU A 42 10.89 -25.34 8.24
N VAL A 43 10.75 -26.67 8.39
CA VAL A 43 9.77 -27.46 7.64
C VAL A 43 8.34 -27.03 7.98
N VAL A 44 7.99 -26.94 9.26
CA VAL A 44 6.64 -26.57 9.70
C VAL A 44 6.28 -25.17 9.22
N ASN A 45 7.17 -24.19 9.45
CA ASN A 45 6.96 -22.82 9.00
C ASN A 45 6.87 -22.71 7.47
N THR A 46 7.66 -23.49 6.72
CA THR A 46 7.60 -23.52 5.27
C THR A 46 6.26 -24.05 4.76
N ILE A 47 5.74 -25.13 5.32
CA ILE A 47 4.42 -25.66 4.95
C ILE A 47 3.32 -24.64 5.24
N GLU A 48 3.32 -24.03 6.43
CA GLU A 48 2.33 -23.04 6.82
C GLU A 48 2.40 -21.75 5.97
N ALA A 49 3.62 -21.26 5.72
CA ALA A 49 3.86 -20.08 4.90
C ALA A 49 3.35 -20.29 3.47
N ARG A 50 3.65 -21.43 2.83
CA ARG A 50 3.21 -21.74 1.47
C ARG A 50 1.67 -21.70 1.34
N ARG A 51 0.94 -22.20 2.35
CA ARG A 51 -0.52 -22.12 2.38
C ARG A 51 -1.03 -20.70 2.40
N LYS A 52 -0.45 -19.85 3.27
CA LYS A 52 -0.81 -18.44 3.40
C LYS A 52 -0.45 -17.64 2.15
N LEU A 53 0.67 -17.98 1.52
CA LEU A 53 1.20 -17.28 0.35
C LEU A 53 0.56 -17.67 -0.98
N ARG A 54 -0.20 -18.76 -1.06
CA ARG A 54 -0.72 -19.31 -2.32
C ARG A 54 -1.44 -18.27 -3.21
N LYS A 55 -2.22 -17.36 -2.59
CA LYS A 55 -2.89 -16.26 -3.30
C LYS A 55 -2.08 -14.98 -3.34
N LYS A 56 -1.19 -14.79 -2.35
CA LYS A 56 -0.45 -13.55 -2.13
C LYS A 56 0.82 -13.48 -2.97
N LEU A 57 1.52 -14.63 -3.12
CA LEU A 57 2.79 -14.79 -3.84
C LEU A 57 2.79 -16.11 -4.65
N PRO A 58 1.96 -16.25 -5.68
CA PRO A 58 1.85 -17.50 -6.43
C PRO A 58 3.17 -17.92 -7.09
N GLU A 59 4.00 -16.98 -7.56
CA GLU A 59 5.31 -17.26 -8.17
C GLU A 59 6.28 -17.88 -7.17
N TRP A 60 6.27 -17.39 -5.92
CA TRP A 60 7.10 -17.95 -4.86
C TRP A 60 6.63 -19.34 -4.46
N VAL A 61 5.32 -19.56 -4.38
CA VAL A 61 4.76 -20.88 -4.08
C VAL A 61 5.03 -21.88 -5.21
N ALA A 62 5.10 -21.43 -6.46
CA ALA A 62 5.47 -22.29 -7.60
C ALA A 62 6.93 -22.78 -7.51
N CYS A 63 7.82 -22.02 -6.86
CA CYS A 63 9.19 -22.45 -6.59
C CYS A 63 9.22 -23.35 -5.33
N THR A 64 9.41 -24.64 -5.50
CA THR A 64 9.31 -25.64 -4.41
C THR A 64 10.47 -25.59 -3.43
N GLY A 65 11.63 -25.12 -3.89
CA GLY A 65 12.85 -25.03 -3.09
C GLY A 65 12.89 -23.87 -2.09
N LEU A 66 11.87 -22.98 -2.05
CA LEU A 66 11.88 -21.84 -1.12
C LEU A 66 11.65 -22.27 0.32
N VAL A 67 12.35 -21.62 1.24
CA VAL A 67 12.27 -21.84 2.69
C VAL A 67 11.73 -20.59 3.39
N TYR A 68 11.03 -20.82 4.50
CA TYR A 68 10.41 -19.76 5.29
C TYR A 68 10.66 -20.02 6.78
N PRO A 69 11.62 -19.32 7.41
CA PRO A 69 11.99 -19.58 8.80
C PRO A 69 10.90 -19.16 9.80
N SER A 70 9.97 -18.31 9.38
CA SER A 70 8.85 -17.85 10.20
C SER A 70 7.56 -17.74 9.38
N SER A 71 6.47 -18.29 9.89
CA SER A 71 5.14 -18.13 9.28
C SER A 71 4.61 -16.69 9.42
N LEU A 72 5.06 -15.92 10.41
CA LEU A 72 4.73 -14.51 10.61
C LEU A 72 5.27 -13.65 9.46
N CYS A 73 6.50 -13.91 9.00
CA CYS A 73 7.08 -13.18 7.88
C CYS A 73 6.27 -13.34 6.59
N ALA A 74 5.65 -14.50 6.37
CA ALA A 74 4.75 -14.73 5.26
C ALA A 74 3.45 -13.89 5.35
N GLU A 75 2.95 -13.64 6.55
CA GLU A 75 1.78 -12.78 6.75
C GLU A 75 2.12 -11.31 6.47
N GLN A 76 3.27 -10.85 6.94
CA GLN A 76 3.68 -9.45 6.91
C GLN A 76 4.30 -9.01 5.58
N CYS A 77 4.86 -9.92 4.78
CA CYS A 77 5.48 -9.57 3.51
C CYS A 77 4.52 -8.92 2.52
N SER A 78 5.04 -8.23 1.54
CA SER A 78 4.28 -7.68 0.41
C SER A 78 3.62 -8.80 -0.43
N SER A 79 2.51 -8.48 -1.10
CA SER A 79 1.98 -9.34 -2.16
C SER A 79 2.76 -9.12 -3.46
N SER A 80 2.66 -10.06 -4.43
CA SER A 80 3.22 -9.88 -5.77
C SER A 80 2.78 -8.56 -6.41
N ASP A 81 1.51 -8.22 -6.26
CA ASP A 81 0.94 -6.99 -6.82
C ASP A 81 1.55 -5.73 -6.20
N THR A 82 1.63 -5.66 -4.87
CA THR A 82 2.19 -4.47 -4.20
C THR A 82 3.71 -4.36 -4.36
N ALA A 83 4.44 -5.48 -4.42
CA ALA A 83 5.87 -5.48 -4.68
C ALA A 83 6.19 -5.01 -6.10
N ARG A 84 5.46 -5.51 -7.11
CA ARG A 84 5.60 -5.05 -8.51
C ARG A 84 5.21 -3.59 -8.69
N TYR A 85 4.22 -3.10 -7.95
CA TYR A 85 3.88 -1.67 -7.98
C TYR A 85 5.03 -0.81 -7.45
N LYS A 86 5.67 -1.19 -6.34
CA LYS A 86 6.88 -0.52 -5.84
C LYS A 86 8.02 -0.57 -6.85
N ALA A 87 8.26 -1.73 -7.46
CA ALA A 87 9.25 -1.89 -8.51
C ALA A 87 8.95 -1.02 -9.75
N ALA A 88 7.68 -0.84 -10.12
CA ALA A 88 7.29 0.05 -11.21
C ALA A 88 7.60 1.53 -10.89
N ILE A 89 7.40 1.97 -9.64
CA ILE A 89 7.79 3.31 -9.18
C ILE A 89 9.31 3.46 -9.28
N VAL A 90 10.08 2.51 -8.77
CA VAL A 90 11.55 2.50 -8.83
C VAL A 90 12.04 2.57 -10.29
N LYS A 91 11.49 1.75 -11.18
CA LYS A 91 11.82 1.77 -12.61
C LYS A 91 11.56 3.13 -13.26
N ARG A 92 10.43 3.76 -12.92
CA ARG A 92 10.08 5.10 -13.43
C ARG A 92 11.10 6.13 -12.96
N ILE A 93 11.49 6.12 -11.68
CA ILE A 93 12.48 7.03 -11.13
C ILE A 93 13.84 6.85 -11.81
N PHE A 94 14.30 5.62 -12.03
CA PHE A 94 15.53 5.37 -12.77
C PHE A 94 15.48 5.93 -14.21
N ASN A 95 14.37 5.73 -14.92
CA ASN A 95 14.20 6.24 -16.28
C ASN A 95 14.19 7.78 -16.33
N GLU A 96 13.50 8.43 -15.41
CA GLU A 96 13.46 9.89 -15.29
C GLU A 96 14.85 10.46 -14.99
N TYR A 97 15.60 9.82 -14.09
CA TYR A 97 16.92 10.27 -13.68
C TYR A 97 17.96 10.10 -14.79
N VAL A 98 18.01 8.95 -15.42
CA VAL A 98 18.95 8.69 -16.55
C VAL A 98 18.60 9.57 -17.74
N GLY A 99 17.32 9.77 -18.06
CA GLY A 99 16.85 10.66 -19.13
C GLY A 99 17.25 12.12 -18.90
N SER A 100 17.17 12.61 -17.66
CA SER A 100 17.54 13.99 -17.32
C SER A 100 19.06 14.25 -17.36
N ALA A 101 19.89 13.26 -16.99
CA ALA A 101 21.34 13.36 -17.04
C ALA A 101 21.87 13.41 -18.49
N ALA A 102 21.26 12.63 -19.40
CA ALA A 102 21.60 12.62 -20.81
C ALA A 102 21.27 13.95 -21.53
N SER A 103 20.19 14.65 -21.09
CA SER A 103 19.79 15.94 -21.68
C SER A 103 20.60 17.15 -21.16
N ALA A 104 21.22 17.03 -19.98
CA ALA A 104 21.92 18.16 -19.33
C ALA A 104 23.39 18.35 -19.75
N GLY A 105 23.99 17.45 -20.53
CA GLY A 105 25.36 17.61 -21.09
C GLY A 105 26.49 17.81 -20.06
N SER A 106 26.22 17.57 -18.75
CA SER A 106 27.18 17.85 -17.67
C SER A 106 27.98 16.61 -17.29
N ALA A 107 29.17 16.49 -17.88
CA ALA A 107 30.10 15.37 -17.67
C ALA A 107 30.93 15.46 -16.37
N THR A 108 30.66 16.39 -15.45
CA THR A 108 31.60 16.70 -14.35
C THR A 108 31.09 16.41 -12.92
N GLU A 109 29.83 16.00 -12.71
CA GLU A 109 29.33 15.70 -11.36
C GLU A 109 28.88 14.24 -11.12
N ASN A 110 29.05 13.33 -12.07
CA ASN A 110 28.45 12.00 -12.01
C ASN A 110 29.44 10.83 -12.07
N LYS A 111 30.04 10.51 -10.92
CA LYS A 111 30.51 9.13 -10.66
C LYS A 111 29.37 8.17 -10.29
N MET A 112 28.11 8.62 -10.34
CA MET A 112 26.92 7.89 -9.86
C MET A 112 26.02 7.28 -10.95
N VAL A 113 26.32 7.46 -12.23
CA VAL A 113 25.56 6.76 -13.28
C VAL A 113 26.27 5.47 -13.57
N THR A 114 25.78 4.37 -13.00
CA THR A 114 26.20 3.04 -13.42
C THR A 114 25.81 2.84 -14.87
N GLU A 115 26.78 2.46 -15.70
CA GLU A 115 26.52 2.04 -17.07
C GLU A 115 25.46 0.91 -17.05
N PRO A 116 24.52 0.87 -18.00
CA PRO A 116 23.50 -0.16 -18.06
C PRO A 116 24.15 -1.54 -18.18
N VAL A 117 23.83 -2.43 -17.27
CA VAL A 117 24.26 -3.84 -17.34
C VAL A 117 23.38 -4.55 -18.36
N GLU A 118 23.98 -5.11 -19.40
CA GLU A 118 23.25 -6.00 -20.34
C GLU A 118 22.90 -7.32 -19.65
N VAL A 119 21.59 -7.59 -19.57
CA VAL A 119 21.08 -8.89 -19.12
C VAL A 119 20.55 -9.65 -20.32
N THR A 120 20.89 -10.92 -20.42
CA THR A 120 20.36 -11.85 -21.44
C THR A 120 18.83 -11.83 -21.43
N GLY A 121 18.21 -11.20 -22.46
CA GLY A 121 16.75 -11.06 -22.55
C GLY A 121 16.25 -9.69 -23.00
N GLY A 122 17.12 -8.73 -23.29
CA GLY A 122 16.75 -7.48 -24.01
C GLY A 122 16.18 -6.34 -23.18
N ILE A 123 16.02 -6.45 -21.86
CA ILE A 123 15.59 -5.34 -20.98
C ILE A 123 16.84 -4.75 -20.32
N ARG A 124 17.17 -3.50 -20.63
CA ARG A 124 18.22 -2.76 -19.94
C ARG A 124 17.77 -2.44 -18.53
N LYS A 125 18.42 -3.02 -17.52
CA LYS A 125 18.26 -2.65 -16.11
C LYS A 125 19.23 -1.52 -15.77
N THR A 126 18.74 -0.52 -15.06
CA THR A 126 19.53 0.66 -14.69
C THR A 126 19.33 0.97 -13.21
N GLY A 127 20.32 1.62 -12.60
CA GLY A 127 20.26 2.11 -11.23
C GLY A 127 20.48 1.04 -10.16
N ARG A 128 20.79 1.53 -8.96
CA ARG A 128 21.05 0.73 -7.76
C ARG A 128 20.05 1.08 -6.67
N ILE A 129 19.52 0.08 -5.98
CA ILE A 129 18.63 0.26 -4.83
C ILE A 129 19.15 -0.52 -3.63
N ALA A 130 19.12 0.11 -2.45
CA ALA A 130 19.41 -0.53 -1.19
C ALA A 130 18.12 -0.69 -0.38
N ASP A 131 17.71 -1.92 -0.11
CA ASP A 131 16.64 -2.27 0.82
C ASP A 131 17.26 -2.55 2.18
N LEU A 132 17.07 -1.63 3.14
CA LEU A 132 17.70 -1.72 4.47
C LEU A 132 16.90 -2.56 5.48
N THR A 133 15.71 -3.02 5.09
CA THR A 133 14.74 -3.74 5.94
C THR A 133 14.14 -4.94 5.19
N GLY A 134 14.98 -5.76 4.61
CA GLY A 134 14.63 -6.73 3.58
C GLY A 134 13.58 -7.79 3.95
N GLY A 135 13.48 -8.17 5.22
CA GLY A 135 12.52 -9.16 5.69
C GLY A 135 12.57 -10.48 4.91
N LEU A 136 11.44 -10.93 4.39
CA LEU A 136 11.39 -12.15 3.56
C LEU A 136 12.04 -11.95 2.17
N GLY A 137 12.30 -10.71 1.75
CA GLY A 137 12.97 -10.40 0.48
C GLY A 137 12.04 -10.21 -0.72
N VAL A 138 10.73 -10.14 -0.54
CA VAL A 138 9.76 -10.03 -1.64
C VAL A 138 9.91 -8.72 -2.40
N ASP A 139 10.08 -7.60 -1.68
CA ASP A 139 10.27 -6.28 -2.30
C ASP A 139 11.65 -6.21 -2.98
N SER A 140 12.72 -6.67 -2.33
CA SER A 140 14.06 -6.76 -2.92
C SER A 140 14.09 -7.63 -4.18
N TRP A 141 13.36 -8.77 -4.20
CA TRP A 141 13.24 -9.60 -5.38
C TRP A 141 12.56 -8.84 -6.54
N ALA A 142 11.46 -8.15 -6.27
CA ALA A 142 10.77 -7.34 -7.27
C ALA A 142 11.64 -6.16 -7.77
N PHE A 143 12.42 -5.54 -6.89
CA PHE A 143 13.42 -4.54 -7.29
C PHE A 143 14.51 -5.14 -8.18
N GLY A 144 14.94 -6.37 -7.91
CA GLY A 144 15.89 -7.10 -8.75
C GLY A 144 15.42 -7.34 -10.18
N GLU A 145 14.10 -7.29 -10.45
CA GLU A 145 13.57 -7.36 -11.81
C GLU A 145 13.82 -6.08 -12.63
N VAL A 146 14.00 -4.93 -11.97
CA VAL A 146 14.05 -3.60 -12.63
C VAL A 146 15.38 -2.86 -12.41
N ALA A 147 16.07 -3.09 -11.31
CA ALA A 147 17.35 -2.49 -10.96
C ALA A 147 18.53 -3.29 -11.54
N ALA A 148 19.64 -2.63 -11.83
CA ALA A 148 20.90 -3.28 -12.18
C ALA A 148 21.43 -4.11 -11.01
N GLU A 149 21.42 -3.52 -9.80
CA GLU A 149 21.89 -4.14 -8.58
C GLU A 149 20.97 -3.78 -7.41
N VAL A 150 20.78 -4.73 -6.49
CA VAL A 150 20.03 -4.55 -5.25
C VAL A 150 20.92 -4.92 -4.07
N LEU A 151 21.03 -4.04 -3.08
CA LEU A 151 21.56 -4.38 -1.78
C LEU A 151 20.38 -4.72 -0.86
N TYR A 152 20.30 -5.97 -0.43
CA TYR A 152 19.36 -6.44 0.58
C TYR A 152 20.06 -6.46 1.94
N ASN A 153 19.46 -5.83 2.95
CA ASN A 153 19.92 -5.92 4.34
C ASN A 153 18.79 -6.33 5.27
N GLU A 154 19.08 -7.25 6.19
CA GLU A 154 18.11 -7.74 7.18
C GLU A 154 18.87 -7.98 8.51
N MET A 155 18.26 -7.53 9.62
CA MET A 155 18.87 -7.67 10.94
C MET A 155 18.76 -9.10 11.50
N ASN A 156 17.69 -9.82 11.17
CA ASN A 156 17.48 -11.19 11.62
C ASN A 156 18.33 -12.16 10.79
N PRO A 157 19.29 -12.89 11.40
CA PRO A 157 20.21 -13.76 10.67
C PRO A 157 19.53 -14.95 9.99
N GLU A 158 18.44 -15.50 10.57
CA GLU A 158 17.70 -16.61 9.95
C GLU A 158 16.95 -16.14 8.70
N LEU A 159 16.36 -14.93 8.73
CA LEU A 159 15.73 -14.34 7.54
C LEU A 159 16.75 -14.02 6.47
N ALA A 160 17.90 -13.46 6.83
CA ALA A 160 18.97 -13.17 5.88
C ALA A 160 19.52 -14.45 5.23
N ALA A 161 19.66 -15.54 5.99
CA ALA A 161 20.07 -16.85 5.48
C ALA A 161 19.02 -17.43 4.53
N ALA A 162 17.74 -17.38 4.91
CA ALA A 162 16.64 -17.84 4.07
C ALA A 162 16.52 -17.01 2.78
N ALA A 163 16.66 -15.68 2.86
CA ALA A 163 16.66 -14.81 1.70
C ALA A 163 17.77 -15.14 0.71
N ARG A 164 18.99 -15.44 1.21
CA ARG A 164 20.13 -15.88 0.37
C ARG A 164 19.81 -17.16 -0.39
N HIS A 165 19.25 -18.15 0.28
CA HIS A 165 18.81 -19.40 -0.31
C HIS A 165 17.70 -19.15 -1.36
N ASN A 166 16.68 -18.37 -0.97
CA ASN A 166 15.52 -18.11 -1.80
C ASN A 166 15.86 -17.32 -3.07
N PHE A 167 16.70 -16.28 -2.98
CA PHE A 167 17.13 -15.54 -4.17
C PHE A 167 17.88 -16.39 -5.16
N LYS A 168 18.73 -17.31 -4.67
CA LYS A 168 19.41 -18.30 -5.52
C LYS A 168 18.40 -19.23 -6.21
N ALA A 169 17.44 -19.76 -5.47
CA ALA A 169 16.39 -20.63 -6.00
C ALA A 169 15.46 -19.92 -7.01
N LEU A 170 15.22 -18.61 -6.82
CA LEU A 170 14.46 -17.74 -7.73
C LEU A 170 15.29 -17.23 -8.91
N GLY A 171 16.59 -17.55 -9.00
CA GLY A 171 17.46 -17.07 -10.07
C GLY A 171 17.81 -15.58 -10.01
N ALA A 172 17.63 -14.93 -8.86
CA ALA A 172 17.95 -13.51 -8.67
C ALA A 172 19.44 -13.34 -8.38
N THR A 173 20.24 -13.08 -9.42
CA THR A 173 21.71 -13.03 -9.35
C THR A 173 22.29 -11.64 -9.06
N ASN A 174 21.47 -10.61 -9.08
CA ASN A 174 21.84 -9.20 -8.90
C ASN A 174 21.47 -8.64 -7.51
N ILE A 175 21.23 -9.51 -6.52
CA ILE A 175 20.90 -9.12 -5.15
C ILE A 175 22.06 -9.50 -4.22
N PHE A 176 22.66 -8.47 -3.60
CA PHE A 176 23.77 -8.60 -2.63
C PHE A 176 23.22 -8.56 -1.21
N ILE A 177 23.62 -9.49 -0.35
CA ILE A 177 23.02 -9.67 0.97
C ILE A 177 23.98 -9.21 2.06
N LYS A 178 23.45 -8.36 2.94
CA LYS A 178 24.04 -7.96 4.22
C LYS A 178 23.13 -8.45 5.36
N ASN A 179 23.74 -8.68 6.52
CA ASN A 179 23.02 -9.00 7.75
C ASN A 179 23.52 -8.08 8.85
N SER A 180 22.78 -7.00 9.09
CA SER A 180 23.12 -5.99 10.10
C SER A 180 21.90 -5.23 10.55
N GLU A 181 21.89 -4.73 11.77
CA GLU A 181 20.87 -3.81 12.22
C GLU A 181 21.07 -2.43 11.55
N ALA A 182 20.04 -1.94 10.84
CA ALA A 182 20.07 -0.64 10.19
C ALA A 182 19.74 0.46 11.20
N THR A 183 20.70 1.31 11.48
CA THR A 183 20.58 2.49 12.36
C THR A 183 21.23 3.70 11.71
N ALA A 184 21.05 4.88 12.30
CA ALA A 184 21.76 6.08 11.86
C ALA A 184 23.30 5.91 11.92
N ASP A 185 23.81 5.10 12.83
CA ASP A 185 25.25 4.91 12.99
C ASP A 185 25.83 3.80 12.12
N SER A 186 25.03 2.78 11.80
CA SER A 186 25.49 1.62 11.02
C SER A 186 25.27 1.74 9.51
N VAL A 187 24.37 2.61 9.05
CA VAL A 187 23.91 2.66 7.65
C VAL A 187 25.05 2.89 6.65
N GLU A 188 26.02 3.75 6.97
CA GLU A 188 27.17 4.00 6.10
C GLU A 188 28.03 2.75 5.92
N GLY A 189 28.24 1.97 7.00
CA GLY A 189 28.96 0.70 6.94
C GLY A 189 28.20 -0.42 6.20
N ILE A 190 26.86 -0.41 6.28
CA ILE A 190 26.00 -1.34 5.52
C ILE A 190 26.11 -1.06 4.03
N ILE A 191 25.97 0.21 3.64
CA ILE A 191 26.06 0.67 2.25
C ILE A 191 27.48 0.45 1.70
N GLY A 192 28.52 0.86 2.44
CA GLY A 192 29.92 0.78 1.98
C GLY A 192 30.09 1.40 0.59
N ASP A 193 30.69 0.65 -0.33
CA ASP A 193 30.93 1.10 -1.71
C ASP A 193 29.76 0.85 -2.69
N PHE A 194 28.57 0.53 -2.18
CA PHE A 194 27.43 0.19 -3.06
C PHE A 194 26.82 1.41 -3.80
N TRP A 195 26.84 2.59 -3.18
CA TRP A 195 26.33 3.85 -3.75
C TRP A 195 24.94 3.74 -4.39
N PRO A 196 23.86 3.57 -3.62
CA PRO A 196 22.50 3.42 -4.15
C PRO A 196 21.94 4.74 -4.69
N ASP A 197 21.19 4.68 -5.78
CA ASP A 197 20.37 5.80 -6.28
C ASP A 197 19.12 5.98 -5.42
N ILE A 198 18.56 4.85 -4.91
CA ILE A 198 17.37 4.81 -4.06
C ILE A 198 17.69 3.97 -2.82
N ILE A 199 17.29 4.47 -1.65
CA ILE A 199 17.26 3.69 -0.42
C ILE A 199 15.80 3.40 -0.06
N PHE A 200 15.46 2.12 0.10
CA PHE A 200 14.14 1.66 0.52
C PHE A 200 14.15 1.22 1.98
N LEU A 201 13.06 1.57 2.72
CA LEU A 201 12.80 1.10 4.08
C LEU A 201 11.32 0.71 4.24
N ASP A 202 11.11 -0.44 4.89
CA ASP A 202 9.82 -0.89 5.44
C ASP A 202 9.97 -1.05 6.97
N PRO A 203 9.99 0.05 7.72
CA PRO A 203 10.28 0.00 9.15
C PRO A 203 9.15 -0.70 9.90
N ALA A 204 9.50 -1.69 10.72
CA ALA A 204 8.57 -2.37 11.59
C ALA A 204 8.12 -1.46 12.73
N ARG A 205 6.87 -1.59 13.16
CA ARG A 205 6.37 -0.90 14.35
C ARG A 205 6.98 -1.53 15.60
N ARG A 206 7.53 -0.72 16.50
CA ARG A 206 7.86 -1.20 17.85
C ARG A 206 6.57 -1.44 18.61
N ASP A 207 6.40 -2.64 19.16
CA ASP A 207 5.26 -2.99 20.02
C ASP A 207 5.38 -2.26 21.38
N LEU A 208 4.99 -0.98 21.39
CA LEU A 208 4.75 -0.27 22.61
C LEU A 208 3.31 -0.54 23.02
N ALA A 209 3.12 -1.45 23.98
CA ALA A 209 1.83 -1.90 24.47
C ALA A 209 0.86 -0.70 24.69
N GLY A 210 -0.25 -0.68 23.98
CA GLY A 210 -1.38 0.23 24.19
C GLY A 210 -1.44 1.50 23.33
N LYS A 211 -0.48 1.85 22.51
CA LYS A 211 -0.59 3.02 21.62
C LYS A 211 -1.45 2.73 20.39
N LYS A 212 -2.54 3.47 20.21
CA LYS A 212 -3.46 3.38 19.06
C LYS A 212 -3.01 4.17 17.82
N VAL A 213 -2.07 5.09 17.97
CA VAL A 213 -1.62 6.01 16.93
C VAL A 213 -0.28 5.55 16.37
N PHE A 214 -0.17 5.52 15.03
CA PHE A 214 1.10 5.26 14.34
C PHE A 214 1.95 6.54 14.33
N LEU A 215 3.13 6.47 14.92
CA LEU A 215 4.14 7.55 14.90
C LEU A 215 5.41 7.03 14.24
N LEU A 216 6.08 7.87 13.44
CA LEU A 216 7.36 7.52 12.79
C LEU A 216 8.47 7.22 13.80
N GLU A 217 8.44 7.88 14.97
CA GLU A 217 9.38 7.66 16.08
C GLU A 217 9.23 6.30 16.75
N ASP A 218 8.04 5.69 16.63
CA ASP A 218 7.76 4.35 17.17
C ASP A 218 8.19 3.22 16.20
N CYS A 219 8.84 3.57 15.08
CA CYS A 219 9.33 2.61 14.10
C CYS A 219 10.74 2.07 14.43
N SER A 220 11.04 0.89 13.94
CA SER A 220 12.39 0.30 13.92
C SER A 220 12.69 -0.16 12.50
N PRO A 221 13.73 0.40 11.86
CA PRO A 221 14.58 1.51 12.32
C PRO A 221 13.85 2.84 12.50
N ASP A 222 14.44 3.74 13.30
CA ASP A 222 13.95 5.11 13.52
C ASP A 222 14.22 5.96 12.28
N VAL A 223 13.18 6.08 11.44
CA VAL A 223 13.26 6.77 10.15
C VAL A 223 13.72 8.22 10.28
N LEU A 224 13.18 8.95 11.28
CA LEU A 224 13.48 10.39 11.42
C LEU A 224 14.95 10.64 11.79
N LYS A 225 15.54 9.77 12.61
CA LYS A 225 16.97 9.86 12.95
C LYS A 225 17.87 9.45 11.78
N MET A 226 17.41 8.50 10.95
CA MET A 226 18.19 8.04 9.80
C MET A 226 18.11 8.98 8.60
N LEU A 227 16.96 9.63 8.40
CA LEU A 227 16.64 10.39 7.18
C LEU A 227 17.74 11.36 6.72
N PRO A 228 18.37 12.17 7.59
CA PRO A 228 19.45 13.06 7.18
C PRO A 228 20.62 12.31 6.53
N LYS A 229 21.06 11.20 7.12
CA LYS A 229 22.15 10.39 6.55
C LYS A 229 21.72 9.70 5.25
N LEU A 230 20.50 9.16 5.21
CA LEU A 230 19.97 8.50 4.00
C LEU A 230 19.94 9.44 2.81
N LEU A 231 19.44 10.68 3.00
CA LEU A 231 19.44 11.70 1.95
C LEU A 231 20.85 12.26 1.66
N GLY A 232 21.79 12.10 2.58
CA GLY A 232 23.22 12.36 2.32
C GLY A 232 23.84 11.32 1.40
N ILE A 233 23.49 10.04 1.57
CA ILE A 233 24.02 8.91 0.80
C ILE A 233 23.35 8.80 -0.57
N SER A 234 22.02 8.91 -0.63
CA SER A 234 21.21 8.71 -1.83
C SER A 234 20.38 9.94 -2.16
N ARG A 235 20.08 10.13 -3.44
CA ARG A 235 19.14 11.18 -3.85
C ARG A 235 17.72 10.86 -3.41
N PHE A 236 17.31 9.59 -3.52
CA PHE A 236 15.94 9.19 -3.23
C PHE A 236 15.86 8.29 -1.99
N VAL A 237 14.88 8.57 -1.14
CA VAL A 237 14.49 7.67 -0.05
C VAL A 237 13.03 7.25 -0.27
N PHE A 238 12.79 5.95 -0.31
CA PHE A 238 11.48 5.36 -0.56
C PHE A 238 11.04 4.60 0.68
N LEU A 239 9.95 5.05 1.30
CA LEU A 239 9.43 4.51 2.55
C LEU A 239 8.13 3.75 2.30
N LYS A 240 8.01 2.56 2.89
CA LYS A 240 6.74 1.85 3.03
C LYS A 240 6.29 1.95 4.48
N LEU A 241 5.11 2.48 4.71
CA LEU A 241 4.55 2.71 6.04
C LEU A 241 3.21 1.99 6.21
N SER A 242 2.82 1.82 7.46
CA SER A 242 1.49 1.30 7.79
C SER A 242 0.39 2.18 7.19
N PRO A 243 -0.67 1.61 6.62
CA PRO A 243 -1.82 2.38 6.15
C PRO A 243 -2.57 3.12 7.28
N MET A 244 -2.25 2.84 8.55
CA MET A 244 -2.80 3.56 9.71
C MET A 244 -2.14 4.92 9.93
N ALA A 245 -0.97 5.19 9.33
CA ALA A 245 -0.25 6.45 9.45
C ALA A 245 -1.08 7.62 8.89
N ASP A 246 -1.10 8.75 9.59
CA ASP A 246 -1.72 9.99 9.08
C ASP A 246 -0.79 10.65 8.05
N ILE A 247 -1.30 10.85 6.83
CA ILE A 247 -0.52 11.33 5.69
C ILE A 247 0.04 12.72 5.94
N THR A 248 -0.79 13.65 6.42
CA THR A 248 -0.39 15.04 6.67
C THR A 248 0.70 15.10 7.73
N MET A 249 0.50 14.40 8.85
CA MET A 249 1.47 14.33 9.93
C MET A 249 2.79 13.68 9.49
N VAL A 250 2.74 12.62 8.68
CA VAL A 250 3.94 11.95 8.15
C VAL A 250 4.73 12.91 7.25
N VAL A 251 4.08 13.55 6.29
CA VAL A 251 4.72 14.52 5.37
C VAL A 251 5.38 15.65 6.15
N GLU A 252 4.64 16.31 7.07
CA GLU A 252 5.18 17.40 7.88
C GLU A 252 6.39 16.98 8.72
N ARG A 253 6.38 15.78 9.30
CA ARG A 253 7.50 15.30 10.14
C ARG A 253 8.73 14.95 9.34
N LEU A 254 8.56 14.35 8.17
CA LEU A 254 9.68 14.05 7.27
C LEU A 254 10.34 15.35 6.77
N ASP A 255 9.55 16.32 6.33
CA ASP A 255 10.06 17.61 5.88
C ASP A 255 10.81 18.34 7.00
N ARG A 256 10.23 18.46 8.20
CA ARG A 256 10.86 19.11 9.36
C ARG A 256 12.14 18.42 9.83
N SER A 257 12.19 17.09 9.80
CA SER A 257 13.40 16.34 10.22
C SER A 257 14.60 16.68 9.37
N TYR A 258 14.43 16.77 8.05
CA TYR A 258 15.53 17.11 7.16
C TYR A 258 15.86 18.60 7.16
N GLU A 259 14.87 19.48 7.29
CA GLU A 259 15.07 20.92 7.48
C GLU A 259 15.94 21.22 8.70
N ALA A 260 15.62 20.63 9.85
CA ALA A 260 16.39 20.79 11.07
C ALA A 260 17.85 20.35 10.91
N PHE A 261 18.11 19.28 10.15
CA PHE A 261 19.46 18.83 9.85
C PHE A 261 20.21 19.82 8.96
N LEU A 262 19.59 20.37 7.92
CA LEU A 262 20.22 21.35 7.02
C LEU A 262 20.55 22.63 7.77
N GLN A 263 19.65 23.15 8.59
CA GLN A 263 19.89 24.33 9.43
C GLN A 263 21.10 24.11 10.34
N ALA A 264 21.22 22.93 10.94
CA ALA A 264 22.32 22.59 11.85
C ALA A 264 23.68 22.44 11.13
N THR A 265 23.69 22.04 9.86
CA THR A 265 24.92 21.69 9.12
C THR A 265 25.38 22.75 8.13
N SER A 266 24.47 23.45 7.44
CA SER A 266 24.80 24.45 6.43
C SER A 266 24.49 25.89 6.85
N GLY A 267 23.66 26.08 7.87
CA GLY A 267 23.18 27.41 8.29
C GLY A 267 22.19 28.05 7.31
N GLU A 268 21.85 27.38 6.22
CA GLU A 268 20.92 27.88 5.21
C GLU A 268 19.48 27.45 5.59
N GLY A 269 18.58 28.41 5.64
CA GLY A 269 17.13 28.14 5.74
C GLY A 269 16.63 27.62 4.39
N TRP A 270 16.02 26.44 4.39
CA TRP A 270 15.38 25.87 3.21
C TRP A 270 13.86 25.90 3.39
N ASN A 271 13.15 26.42 2.41
CA ASN A 271 11.69 26.49 2.39
C ASN A 271 11.06 25.42 1.47
N GLY A 272 11.79 24.36 1.14
CA GLY A 272 11.34 23.32 0.23
C GLY A 272 10.63 22.15 0.95
N GLN A 273 9.87 21.40 0.17
CA GLN A 273 9.30 20.10 0.56
C GLN A 273 10.16 19.00 -0.06
N TRP A 274 10.49 18.00 0.71
CA TRP A 274 11.30 16.85 0.27
C TRP A 274 10.45 15.67 -0.18
N VAL A 275 9.23 15.59 0.35
CA VAL A 275 8.27 14.59 -0.06
C VAL A 275 7.78 14.94 -1.46
N ARG A 276 8.14 14.07 -2.42
CA ARG A 276 7.78 14.21 -3.83
C ARG A 276 6.48 13.48 -4.17
N GLU A 277 6.31 12.27 -3.63
CA GLU A 277 5.15 11.44 -3.94
C GLU A 277 4.64 10.71 -2.70
N VAL A 278 3.31 10.60 -2.63
CA VAL A 278 2.60 9.81 -1.63
C VAL A 278 1.68 8.85 -2.38
N HIS A 279 1.75 7.54 -2.09
CA HIS A 279 0.88 6.55 -2.69
C HIS A 279 0.09 5.83 -1.62
N VAL A 280 -1.23 5.85 -1.73
CA VAL A 280 -2.13 5.04 -0.91
C VAL A 280 -2.52 3.82 -1.72
N VAL A 281 -2.06 2.65 -1.29
CA VAL A 281 -2.28 1.39 -2.01
C VAL A 281 -3.36 0.59 -1.32
N ALA A 282 -4.46 0.31 -2.03
CA ALA A 282 -5.54 -0.54 -1.57
C ALA A 282 -5.80 -1.69 -2.54
N SER A 283 -6.15 -2.84 -2.00
CA SER A 283 -6.50 -4.02 -2.75
C SER A 283 -7.43 -4.93 -1.94
N GLY A 284 -8.43 -5.51 -2.61
CA GLY A 284 -9.39 -6.39 -1.97
C GLY A 284 -10.23 -5.70 -0.88
N GLY A 285 -10.49 -4.41 -1.03
CA GLY A 285 -11.30 -3.62 -0.09
C GLY A 285 -10.57 -3.17 1.18
N GLU A 286 -9.24 -3.24 1.22
CA GLU A 286 -8.41 -2.80 2.35
C GLU A 286 -7.23 -1.95 1.89
N CYS A 287 -6.88 -0.90 2.66
CA CYS A 287 -5.59 -0.23 2.50
C CYS A 287 -4.47 -1.16 2.97
N LYS A 288 -3.50 -1.40 2.09
CA LYS A 288 -2.37 -2.30 2.35
C LYS A 288 -1.12 -1.55 2.79
N GLU A 289 -0.80 -0.47 2.09
CA GLU A 289 0.47 0.25 2.26
C GLU A 289 0.27 1.75 2.04
N LEU A 290 1.04 2.55 2.76
CA LEU A 290 1.29 3.95 2.48
C LEU A 290 2.75 4.07 2.02
N LEU A 291 2.98 4.54 0.79
CA LEU A 291 4.32 4.68 0.24
C LEU A 291 4.66 6.16 0.13
N ILE A 292 5.87 6.53 0.53
CA ILE A 292 6.37 7.91 0.49
C ILE A 292 7.70 7.93 -0.27
N LEU A 293 7.78 8.73 -1.33
CA LEU A 293 9.02 8.98 -2.04
C LEU A 293 9.55 10.38 -1.70
N LEU A 294 10.73 10.42 -1.14
CA LEU A 294 11.48 11.66 -0.92
C LEU A 294 12.55 11.82 -2.03
N ASP A 295 12.76 13.05 -2.49
CA ASP A 295 13.82 13.43 -3.44
C ASP A 295 14.58 14.63 -2.89
N ARG A 296 15.88 14.46 -2.60
CA ARG A 296 16.74 15.53 -2.07
C ARG A 296 16.82 16.79 -2.96
N LYS A 297 16.48 16.67 -4.23
CA LYS A 297 16.48 17.79 -5.19
C LYS A 297 15.07 18.34 -5.46
N TRP A 298 14.04 17.83 -4.78
CA TRP A 298 12.66 18.27 -4.93
C TRP A 298 12.40 19.56 -4.13
N ASN A 299 11.63 20.48 -4.71
CA ASN A 299 11.24 21.73 -4.05
C ASN A 299 9.77 22.12 -4.33
N GLY A 300 8.97 21.19 -4.84
CA GLY A 300 7.55 21.38 -5.14
C GLY A 300 6.64 20.72 -4.12
N GLY A 301 5.31 20.92 -4.28
CA GLY A 301 4.32 20.13 -3.55
C GLY A 301 4.34 18.66 -3.98
N TYR A 302 3.87 17.76 -3.11
CA TYR A 302 3.82 16.34 -3.43
C TYR A 302 2.62 15.99 -4.33
N SER A 303 2.76 14.92 -5.09
CA SER A 303 1.64 14.23 -5.72
C SER A 303 1.10 13.14 -4.80
N LEU A 304 -0.23 12.98 -4.77
CA LEU A 304 -0.93 11.93 -4.03
C LEU A 304 -1.59 10.97 -5.01
N THR A 305 -1.14 9.74 -5.04
CA THR A 305 -1.70 8.68 -5.89
C THR A 305 -2.54 7.70 -5.07
N CYS A 306 -3.81 7.59 -5.42
CA CYS A 306 -4.71 6.54 -4.93
C CYS A 306 -4.61 5.35 -5.88
N ARG A 307 -4.17 4.17 -5.38
CA ARG A 307 -4.19 2.92 -6.15
C ARG A 307 -5.25 2.00 -5.56
N GLU A 308 -6.31 1.74 -6.32
CA GLU A 308 -7.44 0.89 -5.94
C GLU A 308 -7.53 -0.31 -6.87
N ASP A 309 -7.28 -1.51 -6.37
CA ASP A 309 -7.33 -2.77 -7.14
C ASP A 309 -6.59 -2.70 -8.49
N GLY A 310 -5.44 -2.00 -8.55
CA GLY A 310 -4.60 -1.85 -9.75
C GLY A 310 -4.80 -0.53 -10.51
N ASN A 311 -5.94 0.11 -10.40
CA ASN A 311 -6.23 1.42 -11.03
C ASN A 311 -5.60 2.55 -10.23
N THR A 312 -5.14 3.60 -10.90
CA THR A 312 -4.47 4.75 -10.27
C THR A 312 -5.15 6.06 -10.59
N LEU A 313 -5.31 6.90 -9.56
CA LEU A 313 -5.82 8.26 -9.65
C LEU A 313 -4.88 9.17 -8.87
N THR A 314 -4.32 10.18 -9.54
CA THR A 314 -3.32 11.08 -8.94
C THR A 314 -3.84 12.50 -8.84
N PHE A 315 -3.56 13.13 -7.71
CA PHE A 315 -3.82 14.53 -7.40
C PHE A 315 -2.51 15.20 -7.00
N THR A 316 -2.39 16.50 -7.19
CA THR A 316 -1.36 17.32 -6.55
C THR A 316 -1.81 17.72 -5.14
N SER A 317 -0.87 17.99 -4.24
CA SER A 317 -1.18 18.56 -2.91
C SER A 317 -1.97 19.86 -3.01
N LYS A 318 -1.75 20.65 -4.05
CA LYS A 318 -2.48 21.88 -4.34
C LYS A 318 -3.94 21.60 -4.70
N GLU A 319 -4.22 20.67 -5.63
CA GLU A 319 -5.60 20.25 -5.96
C GLU A 319 -6.36 19.79 -4.72
N ILE A 320 -5.71 19.02 -3.84
CA ILE A 320 -6.35 18.55 -2.60
C ILE A 320 -6.68 19.71 -1.66
N ALA A 321 -5.77 20.66 -1.49
CA ALA A 321 -5.93 21.78 -0.57
C ALA A 321 -6.96 22.81 -1.06
N GLU A 322 -7.05 23.06 -2.36
CA GLU A 322 -7.89 24.09 -2.97
C GLU A 322 -9.27 23.59 -3.39
N ALA A 323 -9.44 22.26 -3.58
CA ALA A 323 -10.68 21.66 -4.06
C ALA A 323 -11.87 21.95 -3.14
N LYS A 324 -13.01 22.29 -3.77
CA LYS A 324 -14.27 22.55 -3.10
C LYS A 324 -15.31 21.51 -3.51
N ALA A 325 -16.06 21.01 -2.56
CA ALA A 325 -17.19 20.14 -2.86
C ALA A 325 -18.46 20.93 -3.01
N ALA A 326 -19.16 20.73 -4.11
CA ALA A 326 -20.54 21.17 -4.26
C ALA A 326 -21.47 20.23 -3.49
N LEU A 327 -22.56 20.79 -2.95
CA LEU A 327 -23.70 20.04 -2.41
C LEU A 327 -24.78 19.94 -3.51
N PRO A 328 -25.65 18.92 -3.47
CA PRO A 328 -26.72 18.75 -4.43
C PRO A 328 -27.80 19.82 -4.23
N ASP A 329 -28.38 20.30 -5.30
CA ASP A 329 -29.48 21.27 -5.25
C ASP A 329 -30.79 20.66 -4.74
N SER A 330 -30.92 19.35 -4.81
CA SER A 330 -32.10 18.59 -4.37
C SER A 330 -31.70 17.25 -3.75
N THR A 331 -32.63 16.58 -3.12
CA THR A 331 -32.45 15.22 -2.57
C THR A 331 -32.50 14.12 -3.65
N PHE A 332 -32.76 14.48 -4.90
CA PHE A 332 -32.82 13.51 -6.00
C PHE A 332 -31.43 13.03 -6.41
N ALA A 333 -31.25 11.72 -6.49
CA ALA A 333 -30.04 11.08 -6.99
C ALA A 333 -30.40 9.82 -7.80
N ARG A 334 -29.74 9.60 -8.93
CA ARG A 334 -29.91 8.39 -9.76
C ARG A 334 -28.89 7.31 -9.41
N ILE A 335 -27.75 7.73 -8.92
CA ILE A 335 -26.67 6.85 -8.45
C ILE A 335 -26.12 7.35 -7.12
N ILE A 336 -25.53 6.43 -6.37
CA ILE A 336 -24.64 6.74 -5.25
C ILE A 336 -23.28 6.16 -5.57
N PHE A 337 -22.24 6.99 -5.46
CA PHE A 337 -20.85 6.55 -5.50
C PHE A 337 -20.27 6.58 -4.09
N GLU A 338 -19.77 5.44 -3.64
CA GLU A 338 -19.02 5.29 -2.40
C GLU A 338 -17.54 5.06 -2.74
N PRO A 339 -16.64 6.00 -2.43
CA PRO A 339 -15.20 5.85 -2.74
C PRO A 339 -14.60 4.61 -2.11
N GLY A 340 -13.64 4.02 -2.79
CA GLY A 340 -12.83 2.92 -2.33
C GLY A 340 -11.94 3.29 -1.14
N LYS A 341 -11.10 2.37 -0.75
CA LYS A 341 -10.27 2.54 0.45
C LYS A 341 -9.12 3.51 0.22
N SER A 342 -8.50 3.50 -0.97
CA SER A 342 -7.37 4.40 -1.26
C SER A 342 -7.81 5.87 -1.38
N PRO A 343 -8.87 6.26 -2.11
CA PRO A 343 -9.34 7.65 -2.11
C PRO A 343 -9.83 8.11 -0.74
N THR A 344 -10.48 7.22 0.01
CA THR A 344 -10.95 7.53 1.38
C THR A 344 -9.78 7.83 2.32
N LYS A 345 -8.76 6.98 2.31
CA LYS A 345 -7.55 7.15 3.14
C LYS A 345 -6.73 8.38 2.71
N ALA A 346 -6.69 8.66 1.42
CA ALA A 346 -6.03 9.84 0.86
C ALA A 346 -6.65 11.17 1.30
N GLY A 347 -7.90 11.16 1.79
CA GLY A 347 -8.61 12.38 2.18
C GLY A 347 -8.97 13.31 1.03
N ALA A 348 -8.82 12.85 -0.23
CA ALA A 348 -9.05 13.64 -1.43
C ALA A 348 -10.55 13.86 -1.75
N PHE A 349 -11.39 14.02 -0.73
CA PHE A 349 -12.83 14.00 -0.84
C PHE A 349 -13.39 15.08 -1.76
N ASN A 350 -12.87 16.29 -1.67
CA ASN A 350 -13.32 17.40 -2.51
C ASN A 350 -12.69 17.33 -3.90
N ALA A 351 -11.42 16.90 -3.99
CA ALA A 351 -10.73 16.72 -5.27
C ALA A 351 -11.41 15.66 -6.15
N LEU A 352 -12.01 14.62 -5.56
CA LEU A 352 -12.87 13.67 -6.28
C LEU A 352 -14.08 14.36 -6.93
N CYS A 353 -14.72 15.31 -6.20
CA CYS A 353 -15.85 16.05 -6.73
C CYS A 353 -15.48 16.85 -7.98
N GLU A 354 -14.38 17.61 -7.91
CA GLU A 354 -13.90 18.40 -9.04
C GLU A 354 -13.45 17.53 -10.20
N ARG A 355 -12.68 16.47 -9.92
CA ARG A 355 -12.14 15.57 -10.94
C ARG A 355 -13.23 14.88 -11.78
N PHE A 356 -14.32 14.45 -11.13
CA PHE A 356 -15.36 13.65 -11.74
C PHE A 356 -16.71 14.40 -11.84
N SER A 357 -16.73 15.70 -11.58
CA SER A 357 -17.96 16.52 -11.56
C SER A 357 -19.06 15.91 -10.71
N LEU A 358 -18.68 15.44 -9.50
CA LEU A 358 -19.59 14.86 -8.53
C LEU A 358 -19.99 15.91 -7.48
N VAL A 359 -21.14 15.70 -6.84
CA VAL A 359 -21.57 16.44 -5.66
C VAL A 359 -21.61 15.53 -4.44
N LYS A 360 -21.25 16.06 -3.27
CA LYS A 360 -21.35 15.32 -1.99
C LYS A 360 -22.77 15.39 -1.47
N LEU A 361 -23.30 14.29 -0.96
CA LEU A 361 -24.62 14.30 -0.32
C LEU A 361 -24.68 15.15 0.95
N GLY A 362 -23.55 15.46 1.55
CA GLY A 362 -23.41 16.37 2.69
C GLY A 362 -21.95 16.62 3.02
N ARG A 363 -21.64 17.72 3.72
CA ARG A 363 -20.26 18.15 4.02
C ARG A 363 -19.41 17.03 4.63
N PHE A 364 -19.99 16.26 5.56
CA PHE A 364 -19.34 15.15 6.25
C PHE A 364 -19.86 13.78 5.80
N THR A 365 -20.66 13.73 4.75
CA THR A 365 -21.18 12.49 4.17
C THR A 365 -20.29 12.14 2.97
N HIS A 366 -19.49 11.07 3.12
CA HIS A 366 -18.59 10.61 2.04
C HIS A 366 -19.31 9.65 1.08
N LEU A 367 -20.44 10.11 0.60
CA LEU A 367 -21.20 9.54 -0.51
C LEU A 367 -21.43 10.63 -1.54
N TYR A 368 -21.41 10.27 -2.81
CA TYR A 368 -21.45 11.21 -3.91
C TYR A 368 -22.51 10.81 -4.92
N THR A 369 -22.98 11.80 -5.66
CA THR A 369 -23.88 11.60 -6.80
C THR A 369 -23.51 12.56 -7.94
N ILE A 370 -24.14 12.39 -9.11
CA ILE A 370 -24.08 13.36 -10.21
C ILE A 370 -25.18 14.38 -9.99
N GLY A 371 -24.81 15.67 -9.93
CA GLY A 371 -25.74 16.75 -9.62
C GLY A 371 -26.58 17.26 -10.82
N GLU A 372 -26.17 16.90 -12.03
CA GLU A 372 -26.83 17.35 -13.26
C GLU A 372 -27.79 16.28 -13.83
N PRO A 373 -28.86 16.68 -14.54
CA PRO A 373 -29.71 15.75 -15.24
C PRO A 373 -29.01 15.23 -16.50
N LEU A 374 -28.83 13.91 -16.59
CA LEU A 374 -28.21 13.22 -17.72
C LEU A 374 -29.20 12.21 -18.32
N SER A 375 -29.08 11.92 -19.60
CA SER A 375 -29.71 10.75 -20.24
C SER A 375 -29.08 9.45 -19.67
N ASP A 376 -29.70 8.30 -19.95
CA ASP A 376 -29.19 7.03 -19.47
C ASP A 376 -27.79 6.71 -20.05
N SER A 377 -27.55 7.02 -21.33
CA SER A 377 -26.25 6.81 -21.97
C SER A 377 -25.16 7.71 -21.40
N GLU A 378 -25.44 8.99 -21.19
CA GLU A 378 -24.51 9.94 -20.58
C GLU A 378 -24.16 9.53 -19.14
N LEU A 379 -25.17 9.07 -18.37
CA LEU A 379 -24.95 8.59 -17.02
C LEU A 379 -24.01 7.38 -16.99
N GLU A 380 -24.19 6.41 -17.91
CA GLU A 380 -23.30 5.25 -18.01
C GLU A 380 -21.87 5.65 -18.38
N ASP A 381 -21.70 6.59 -19.30
CA ASP A 381 -20.38 7.07 -19.69
C ASP A 381 -19.67 7.80 -18.53
N ARG A 382 -20.40 8.62 -17.79
CA ARG A 382 -19.87 9.29 -16.60
C ARG A 382 -19.47 8.29 -15.50
N VAL A 383 -20.27 7.25 -15.26
CA VAL A 383 -19.96 6.20 -14.27
C VAL A 383 -18.66 5.47 -14.60
N LYS A 384 -18.34 5.25 -15.87
CA LYS A 384 -17.08 4.60 -16.30
C LYS A 384 -15.84 5.35 -15.84
N GLU A 385 -15.91 6.69 -15.67
CA GLU A 385 -14.77 7.52 -15.29
C GLU A 385 -14.30 7.26 -13.85
N PHE A 386 -15.20 6.87 -12.94
CA PHE A 386 -14.89 6.77 -11.50
C PHE A 386 -15.22 5.41 -10.85
N ARG A 387 -15.94 4.52 -11.52
CA ARG A 387 -16.36 3.24 -10.93
C ARG A 387 -15.19 2.37 -10.45
N ASP A 388 -14.02 2.51 -11.07
CA ASP A 388 -12.81 1.74 -10.72
C ASP A 388 -12.19 2.21 -9.39
N PHE A 389 -12.64 3.35 -8.85
CA PHE A 389 -12.17 3.94 -7.60
C PHE A 389 -13.16 3.82 -6.45
N GLY A 390 -14.20 2.98 -6.58
CA GLY A 390 -15.18 2.75 -5.54
C GLY A 390 -16.33 1.86 -5.97
N LYS A 391 -17.44 2.00 -5.28
CA LYS A 391 -18.68 1.27 -5.58
C LYS A 391 -19.73 2.21 -6.10
N VAL A 392 -20.43 1.81 -7.15
CA VAL A 392 -21.57 2.54 -7.70
C VAL A 392 -22.85 1.76 -7.43
N TYR A 393 -23.86 2.46 -6.96
CA TYR A 393 -25.17 1.91 -6.62
C TYR A 393 -26.24 2.66 -7.39
N ARG A 394 -27.15 1.95 -8.03
CA ARG A 394 -28.33 2.52 -8.69
C ARG A 394 -29.42 2.80 -7.66
N VAL A 395 -29.92 4.03 -7.61
CA VAL A 395 -30.95 4.43 -6.66
C VAL A 395 -32.32 3.96 -7.15
N LYS A 396 -33.05 3.27 -6.28
CA LYS A 396 -34.44 2.86 -6.48
C LYS A 396 -35.39 3.93 -5.94
N GLU A 397 -35.12 4.37 -4.70
CA GLU A 397 -35.96 5.36 -4.02
C GLU A 397 -35.21 6.04 -2.89
N ILE A 398 -35.66 7.27 -2.58
CA ILE A 398 -35.15 8.06 -1.46
C ILE A 398 -36.36 8.47 -0.60
N LEU A 399 -36.35 8.13 0.68
CA LEU A 399 -37.44 8.38 1.62
C LEU A 399 -36.92 9.05 2.89
N PRO A 400 -37.72 9.84 3.60
CA PRO A 400 -37.33 10.37 4.90
C PRO A 400 -36.98 9.24 5.88
N LEU A 401 -36.01 9.46 6.77
CA LEU A 401 -35.64 8.51 7.82
C LEU A 401 -36.64 8.63 8.98
N ASP A 402 -37.83 8.11 8.82
CA ASP A 402 -38.89 8.08 9.83
C ASP A 402 -39.40 6.66 10.12
N LYS A 403 -40.28 6.52 11.12
CA LYS A 403 -40.79 5.23 11.54
C LYS A 403 -41.63 4.52 10.45
N ALA A 404 -42.33 5.27 9.61
CA ALA A 404 -43.16 4.73 8.55
C ALA A 404 -42.30 4.15 7.43
N SER A 405 -41.31 4.91 6.97
CA SER A 405 -40.35 4.51 5.94
C SER A 405 -39.48 3.33 6.37
N ILE A 406 -38.99 3.31 7.64
CA ILE A 406 -38.24 2.18 8.20
C ILE A 406 -39.10 0.90 8.16
N LYS A 407 -40.37 0.97 8.57
CA LYS A 407 -41.26 -0.20 8.59
C LYS A 407 -41.61 -0.70 7.18
N ASP A 408 -41.83 0.20 6.26
CA ASP A 408 -42.16 -0.11 4.86
C ASP A 408 -40.97 -0.75 4.13
N ILE A 409 -39.80 -0.09 4.16
CA ILE A 409 -38.59 -0.60 3.52
C ILE A 409 -38.18 -1.95 4.09
N GLY A 410 -38.19 -2.11 5.41
CA GLY A 410 -37.85 -3.39 6.05
C GLY A 410 -38.75 -4.56 5.65
N LYS A 411 -40.01 -4.30 5.27
CA LYS A 411 -40.91 -5.32 4.74
C LYS A 411 -40.63 -5.65 3.27
N ARG A 412 -40.33 -4.63 2.46
CA ARG A 412 -40.10 -4.79 1.00
C ARG A 412 -38.73 -5.40 0.68
N TYR A 413 -37.72 -5.15 1.53
CA TYR A 413 -36.35 -5.58 1.31
C TYR A 413 -35.78 -6.31 2.53
N PRO A 414 -36.34 -7.50 2.89
CA PRO A 414 -36.00 -8.18 4.15
C PRO A 414 -34.58 -8.75 4.23
N HIS A 415 -33.88 -8.91 3.09
CA HIS A 415 -32.52 -9.44 3.01
C HIS A 415 -31.61 -8.41 2.32
N SER A 416 -31.17 -7.41 3.07
CA SER A 416 -30.42 -6.27 2.54
C SER A 416 -29.18 -5.96 3.33
N GLU A 417 -28.18 -5.41 2.63
CA GLU A 417 -27.07 -4.75 3.29
C GLU A 417 -27.49 -3.35 3.76
N VAL A 418 -26.95 -2.95 4.93
CA VAL A 418 -27.29 -1.68 5.57
C VAL A 418 -26.05 -0.90 5.94
N SER A 419 -26.00 0.37 5.57
CA SER A 419 -24.94 1.32 5.93
C SER A 419 -25.51 2.60 6.49
N ALA A 420 -24.96 3.07 7.61
CA ALA A 420 -25.29 4.38 8.19
C ALA A 420 -24.13 5.35 7.95
N LYS A 421 -24.42 6.50 7.36
CA LYS A 421 -23.42 7.51 6.98
C LYS A 421 -23.86 8.89 7.50
N ASN A 422 -23.14 9.39 8.48
CA ASN A 422 -23.39 10.71 9.07
C ASN A 422 -24.80 10.92 9.64
N ILE A 423 -25.41 9.89 10.23
CA ILE A 423 -26.66 9.95 10.98
C ILE A 423 -26.42 9.52 12.44
N PRO A 424 -27.28 9.91 13.40
CA PRO A 424 -27.08 9.62 14.82
C PRO A 424 -27.44 8.18 15.19
N MET A 425 -27.00 7.20 14.40
CA MET A 425 -27.12 5.76 14.67
C MET A 425 -26.08 4.97 13.88
N SER A 426 -25.71 3.80 14.40
CA SER A 426 -24.82 2.88 13.71
C SER A 426 -25.54 2.06 12.61
N SER A 427 -24.77 1.41 11.73
CA SER A 427 -25.30 0.50 10.71
C SER A 427 -26.06 -0.67 11.34
N ASP A 428 -25.58 -1.20 12.45
CA ASP A 428 -26.22 -2.32 13.17
C ASP A 428 -27.53 -1.88 13.85
N GLU A 429 -27.56 -0.68 14.41
CA GLU A 429 -28.77 -0.11 14.98
C GLU A 429 -29.82 0.14 13.88
N LEU A 430 -29.43 0.71 12.73
CA LEU A 430 -30.33 0.91 11.60
C LEU A 430 -30.85 -0.44 11.07
N ARG A 431 -29.98 -1.44 10.91
CA ARG A 431 -30.36 -2.81 10.50
C ARG A 431 -31.39 -3.40 11.47
N SER A 432 -31.16 -3.24 12.77
CA SER A 432 -32.09 -3.72 13.81
C SER A 432 -33.45 -3.04 13.73
N ARG A 433 -33.51 -1.72 13.49
CA ARG A 433 -34.76 -0.97 13.34
C ARG A 433 -35.53 -1.35 12.07
N LEU A 434 -34.83 -1.57 10.97
CA LEU A 434 -35.38 -2.07 9.71
C LEU A 434 -35.85 -3.53 9.83
N LYS A 435 -35.32 -4.28 10.79
CA LYS A 435 -35.56 -5.74 10.99
C LYS A 435 -35.17 -6.57 9.76
N VAL A 436 -34.09 -6.18 9.08
CA VAL A 436 -33.59 -6.87 7.89
C VAL A 436 -32.39 -7.76 8.24
N LYS A 437 -32.25 -8.86 7.50
CA LYS A 437 -31.07 -9.75 7.53
C LYS A 437 -30.12 -9.37 6.40
N SER A 438 -28.83 -9.74 6.56
CA SER A 438 -27.86 -9.59 5.47
C SER A 438 -28.30 -10.37 4.23
N GLY A 439 -28.16 -9.76 3.07
CA GLY A 439 -28.55 -10.35 1.79
C GLY A 439 -28.48 -9.35 0.63
N ASN A 440 -29.01 -9.73 -0.52
CA ASN A 440 -28.82 -9.06 -1.80
C ASN A 440 -30.09 -8.45 -2.40
N ASP A 441 -31.19 -8.27 -1.65
CA ASP A 441 -32.40 -7.64 -2.17
C ASP A 441 -32.14 -6.16 -2.55
N ALA A 442 -31.37 -5.49 -1.69
CA ALA A 442 -30.97 -4.08 -1.86
C ALA A 442 -29.76 -3.74 -1.00
N HIS A 443 -29.17 -2.56 -1.22
CA HIS A 443 -28.34 -1.89 -0.23
C HIS A 443 -29.10 -0.67 0.29
N ILE A 444 -29.28 -0.56 1.60
CA ILE A 444 -30.03 0.51 2.25
C ILE A 444 -29.05 1.42 2.97
N PHE A 445 -28.95 2.68 2.53
CA PHE A 445 -28.17 3.70 3.20
C PHE A 445 -29.08 4.56 4.09
N GLY A 446 -28.75 4.67 5.37
CA GLY A 446 -29.24 5.75 6.21
C GLY A 446 -28.23 6.92 6.11
N VAL A 447 -28.62 8.04 5.54
CA VAL A 447 -27.69 9.13 5.25
C VAL A 447 -28.24 10.48 5.64
N ARG A 448 -27.31 11.40 5.97
CA ARG A 448 -27.63 12.81 6.05
C ARG A 448 -27.39 13.47 4.70
N ILE A 449 -28.43 14.04 4.11
CA ILE A 449 -28.35 14.84 2.88
C ILE A 449 -28.45 16.31 3.26
N GLU A 450 -27.53 17.09 2.73
CA GLU A 450 -27.48 18.55 2.90
C GLU A 450 -27.64 19.18 1.52
N THR A 451 -28.62 20.07 1.40
CA THR A 451 -28.81 20.94 0.24
C THR A 451 -28.64 22.39 0.69
N PRO A 452 -28.58 23.39 -0.21
CA PRO A 452 -28.54 24.78 0.18
C PRO A 452 -29.75 25.25 1.03
N TYR A 453 -30.85 24.48 0.97
CA TYR A 453 -32.13 24.86 1.56
C TYR A 453 -32.54 24.00 2.75
N ASN A 454 -32.00 22.79 2.87
CA ASN A 454 -32.43 21.84 3.89
C ASN A 454 -31.31 20.85 4.28
N GLN A 455 -31.45 20.29 5.47
CA GLN A 455 -30.52 19.30 6.02
C GLN A 455 -31.31 18.27 6.83
N ASP A 456 -31.52 17.09 6.27
CA ASP A 456 -32.31 16.01 6.89
C ASP A 456 -31.67 14.63 6.70
N ASN A 457 -32.22 13.65 7.44
CA ASN A 457 -31.81 12.27 7.35
C ASN A 457 -32.78 11.48 6.44
N TYR A 458 -32.21 10.68 5.54
CA TYR A 458 -32.93 9.91 4.54
C TYR A 458 -32.54 8.44 4.56
N LEU A 459 -33.43 7.60 4.07
CA LEU A 459 -33.15 6.24 3.62
C LEU A 459 -33.02 6.26 2.10
N ILE A 460 -31.90 5.81 1.58
CA ILE A 460 -31.67 5.59 0.15
C ILE A 460 -31.63 4.08 -0.08
N VAL A 461 -32.58 3.59 -0.87
CA VAL A 461 -32.62 2.20 -1.29
C VAL A 461 -32.01 2.10 -2.68
N THR A 462 -31.05 1.21 -2.83
CA THR A 462 -30.32 1.01 -4.08
C THR A 462 -30.32 -0.45 -4.50
N ASP A 463 -30.00 -0.73 -5.75
CA ASP A 463 -29.53 -2.04 -6.13
C ASP A 463 -28.25 -2.41 -5.36
N PRO A 464 -27.91 -3.71 -5.23
CA PRO A 464 -26.58 -4.10 -4.77
C PRO A 464 -25.48 -3.45 -5.63
N ALA A 465 -24.31 -3.19 -5.03
CA ALA A 465 -23.22 -2.54 -5.75
C ALA A 465 -22.89 -3.27 -7.05
N SER A 466 -22.84 -2.54 -8.15
CA SER A 466 -22.15 -3.00 -9.37
C SER A 466 -20.66 -2.68 -9.27
N ARG A 467 -19.82 -3.66 -9.50
CA ARG A 467 -18.37 -3.48 -9.71
C ARG A 467 -18.08 -3.30 -11.18
#